data_075e6b3cc805929f3b98dbb1d885dd84
#
_entry.id   075e6b3cc805929f3b98dbb1d885dd84
#
_cell.length_a   1.000
_cell.length_b   1.000
_cell.length_c   1.000
_cell.angle_alpha   90.00
_cell.angle_beta   90.00
_cell.angle_gamma   90.00
#
_symmetry.space_group_name_H-M   'P 1'
#
loop_
_entity.id
_entity.type
_entity.pdbx_description
1 polymer ?
#
loop_
_entity_poly.entity_id
_entity_poly.type
_entity_poly.pdbx_seq_one_letter_code
_entity_poly.pdbx_strand_id
1 'polypeptide(L)'
;MAACATAPPQPLPELSSVPAAFEASGRLAVRQGQRSDIAKLRWTRHRDSDVWVISSPLGNEVARVESGASGATLTRAGAASESAESFQSLTEKLLGVPLDPNEIASWLHGGAPGAAPGEWKVTIDESQRAGRVDLAKRITAIRGDVVVKLVVDEYRALED
;
A
#
# COMPACT_ATOMS: atom_id res chain seq x y z
N MET A 1 -16.44 -34.33 11.33
CA MET A 1 -16.46 -33.28 10.31
C MET A 1 -15.72 -32.06 10.83
N ALA A 2 -14.57 -31.75 10.25
CA ALA A 2 -13.86 -30.53 10.59
C ALA A 2 -14.58 -29.36 9.92
N ALA A 3 -15.26 -28.53 10.72
CA ALA A 3 -15.74 -27.26 10.24
C ALA A 3 -14.51 -26.39 9.97
N CYS A 4 -14.29 -25.96 8.73
CA CYS A 4 -13.34 -24.91 8.44
C CYS A 4 -13.85 -23.63 9.08
N ALA A 5 -13.46 -23.39 10.32
CA ALA A 5 -13.74 -22.14 10.98
C ALA A 5 -12.92 -21.06 10.27
N THR A 6 -13.58 -20.24 9.47
CA THR A 6 -12.97 -19.02 8.97
C THR A 6 -12.66 -18.17 10.20
N ALA A 7 -11.40 -17.81 10.40
CA ALA A 7 -11.03 -16.93 11.50
C ALA A 7 -11.89 -15.66 11.42
N PRO A 8 -12.49 -15.18 12.51
CA PRO A 8 -13.26 -13.94 12.47
C PRO A 8 -12.34 -12.80 12.01
N PRO A 9 -12.85 -11.84 11.23
CA PRO A 9 -12.05 -10.69 10.82
C PRO A 9 -11.53 -9.97 12.06
N GLN A 10 -10.28 -9.52 12.02
CA GLN A 10 -9.70 -8.74 13.10
C GLN A 10 -10.54 -7.48 13.31
N PRO A 11 -10.91 -7.14 14.55
CA PRO A 11 -11.62 -5.91 14.81
C PRO A 11 -10.75 -4.72 14.42
N LEU A 12 -11.39 -3.68 13.86
CA LEU A 12 -10.69 -2.45 13.55
C LEU A 12 -10.17 -1.81 14.84
N PRO A 13 -8.97 -1.20 14.81
CA PRO A 13 -8.45 -0.48 15.97
C PRO A 13 -9.30 0.76 16.28
N GLU A 14 -9.36 1.14 17.54
CA GLU A 14 -9.93 2.42 17.94
C GLU A 14 -8.85 3.48 17.91
N LEU A 15 -8.84 4.27 16.85
CA LEU A 15 -7.86 5.32 16.65
C LEU A 15 -8.40 6.67 17.10
N SER A 16 -7.62 7.41 17.88
CA SER A 16 -7.93 8.79 18.24
C SER A 16 -7.39 9.77 17.19
N SER A 17 -6.35 9.38 16.46
CA SER A 17 -5.72 10.16 15.40
C SER A 17 -5.01 9.21 14.44
N VAL A 18 -4.56 9.73 13.31
CA VAL A 18 -3.76 8.94 12.34
C VAL A 18 -2.46 8.51 13.01
N PRO A 19 -2.19 7.20 13.12
CA PRO A 19 -0.96 6.75 13.76
C PRO A 19 0.27 7.05 12.91
N ALA A 20 1.39 7.35 13.56
CA ALA A 20 2.68 7.53 12.89
C ALA A 20 3.24 6.22 12.37
N ALA A 21 2.88 5.11 12.99
CA ALA A 21 3.31 3.78 12.59
C ALA A 21 2.11 2.85 12.46
N PHE A 22 2.08 2.07 11.39
CA PHE A 22 1.01 1.10 11.16
C PHE A 22 1.49 -0.04 10.25
N GLU A 23 0.71 -1.10 10.24
CA GLU A 23 0.85 -2.18 9.26
C GLU A 23 -0.50 -2.37 8.57
N ALA A 24 -0.48 -2.39 7.25
CA ALA A 24 -1.65 -2.65 6.44
C ALA A 24 -1.33 -3.74 5.43
N SER A 25 -2.24 -4.66 5.23
CA SER A 25 -2.09 -5.69 4.23
C SER A 25 -3.32 -5.81 3.36
N GLY A 26 -3.11 -6.22 2.12
CA GLY A 26 -4.19 -6.33 1.17
C GLY A 26 -3.70 -6.66 -0.22
N ARG A 27 -4.36 -6.10 -1.21
CA ARG A 27 -4.08 -6.38 -2.61
C ARG A 27 -3.87 -5.08 -3.37
N LEU A 28 -2.84 -5.07 -4.19
CA LEU A 28 -2.50 -3.95 -5.05
C LEU A 28 -2.64 -4.38 -6.50
N ALA A 29 -3.38 -3.63 -7.28
CA ALA A 29 -3.50 -3.81 -8.72
C ALA A 29 -3.04 -2.54 -9.42
N VAL A 30 -2.14 -2.69 -10.40
CA VAL A 30 -1.65 -1.58 -11.21
C VAL A 30 -1.91 -1.94 -12.66
N ARG A 31 -2.63 -1.07 -13.36
CA ARG A 31 -2.89 -1.23 -14.79
C ARG A 31 -2.38 -0.02 -15.54
N GLN A 32 -1.63 -0.26 -16.60
CA GLN A 32 -1.15 0.76 -17.51
C GLN A 32 -1.33 0.26 -18.94
N GLY A 33 -2.27 0.86 -19.67
CA GLY A 33 -2.64 0.37 -20.99
C GLY A 33 -3.11 -1.08 -20.91
N GLN A 34 -2.42 -1.99 -21.60
CA GLN A 34 -2.73 -3.42 -21.59
C GLN A 34 -1.94 -4.20 -20.52
N ARG A 35 -0.97 -3.56 -19.88
CA ARG A 35 -0.22 -4.17 -18.79
C ARG A 35 -1.02 -4.12 -17.50
N SER A 36 -1.12 -5.26 -16.82
CA SER A 36 -1.82 -5.36 -15.55
C SER A 36 -1.02 -6.25 -14.60
N ASP A 37 -0.72 -5.72 -13.43
CA ASP A 37 -0.02 -6.44 -12.36
C ASP A 37 -0.92 -6.47 -11.13
N ILE A 38 -1.08 -7.66 -10.55
CA ILE A 38 -1.85 -7.87 -9.32
C ILE A 38 -0.95 -8.60 -8.33
N ALA A 39 -0.88 -8.10 -7.11
CA ALA A 39 -0.04 -8.67 -6.06
C ALA A 39 -0.67 -8.50 -4.69
N LYS A 40 -0.25 -9.34 -3.77
CA LYS A 40 -0.50 -9.12 -2.35
C LYS A 40 0.53 -8.13 -1.83
N LEU A 41 0.08 -7.23 -0.96
CA LEU A 41 0.91 -6.20 -0.38
C LEU A 41 0.83 -6.27 1.14
N ARG A 42 1.98 -6.23 1.80
CA ARG A 42 2.07 -5.93 3.23
C ARG A 42 2.93 -4.70 3.37
N TRP A 43 2.37 -3.67 3.95
CA TRP A 43 3.00 -2.38 4.15
C TRP A 43 3.20 -2.14 5.63
N THR A 44 4.43 -1.95 6.03
CA THR A 44 4.79 -1.55 7.40
C THR A 44 5.38 -0.15 7.33
N ARG A 45 4.75 0.77 8.03
CA ARG A 45 5.23 2.15 8.12
C ARG A 45 5.65 2.47 9.54
N HIS A 46 6.84 3.01 9.65
CA HIS A 46 7.30 3.72 10.83
C HIS A 46 7.47 5.20 10.47
N ARG A 47 7.68 6.05 11.46
CA ARG A 47 7.70 7.51 11.27
C ARG A 47 8.49 7.96 10.04
N ASP A 48 9.68 7.40 9.81
CA ASP A 48 10.62 7.83 8.77
C ASP A 48 10.97 6.71 7.78
N SER A 49 10.21 5.62 7.79
CA SER A 49 10.52 4.49 6.92
C SER A 49 9.27 3.75 6.46
N ASP A 50 9.37 3.17 5.28
CA ASP A 50 8.33 2.34 4.70
C ASP A 50 8.92 1.04 4.19
N VAL A 51 8.22 -0.07 4.43
CA VAL A 51 8.56 -1.37 3.88
C VAL A 51 7.33 -1.93 3.17
N TRP A 52 7.47 -2.21 1.89
CA TRP A 52 6.47 -2.91 1.11
C TRP A 52 6.98 -4.31 0.80
N VAL A 53 6.30 -5.32 1.28
CA VAL A 53 6.54 -6.71 0.88
C VAL A 53 5.49 -7.07 -0.16
N ILE A 54 5.95 -7.36 -1.37
CA ILE A 54 5.10 -7.67 -2.50
C ILE A 54 5.20 -9.17 -2.76
N SER A 55 4.04 -9.83 -2.75
CA SER A 55 3.94 -11.27 -2.93
C SER A 55 3.04 -11.61 -4.10
N SER A 56 3.29 -12.76 -4.72
CA SER A 56 2.40 -13.29 -5.75
C SER A 56 1.04 -13.61 -5.15
N PRO A 57 -0.02 -13.79 -5.97
CA PRO A 57 -1.33 -14.21 -5.47
C PRO A 57 -1.30 -15.51 -4.66
N LEU A 58 -0.30 -16.36 -4.89
CA LEU A 58 -0.09 -17.62 -4.13
C LEU A 58 0.62 -17.40 -2.79
N GLY A 59 1.10 -16.16 -2.51
CA GLY A 59 1.72 -15.82 -1.25
C GLY A 59 3.25 -15.89 -1.21
N ASN A 60 3.91 -16.15 -2.33
CA ASN A 60 5.37 -16.15 -2.39
C ASN A 60 5.89 -14.72 -2.52
N GLU A 61 6.79 -14.31 -1.62
CA GLU A 61 7.43 -12.99 -1.69
C GLU A 61 8.24 -12.89 -2.99
N VAL A 62 7.93 -11.87 -3.80
CA VAL A 62 8.62 -11.63 -5.08
C VAL A 62 9.50 -10.40 -5.03
N ALA A 63 9.18 -9.44 -4.17
CA ALA A 63 9.96 -8.22 -4.03
C ALA A 63 9.73 -7.58 -2.67
N ARG A 64 10.72 -6.79 -2.25
CA ARG A 64 10.64 -5.96 -1.06
C ARG A 64 11.22 -4.60 -1.38
N VAL A 65 10.45 -3.54 -1.11
CA VAL A 65 10.89 -2.16 -1.28
C VAL A 65 10.95 -1.53 0.10
N GLU A 66 12.12 -1.01 0.45
CA GLU A 66 12.34 -0.39 1.75
C GLU A 66 12.85 1.03 1.54
N SER A 67 12.34 1.97 2.32
CA SER A 67 12.84 3.34 2.32
C SER A 67 13.10 3.82 3.75
N GLY A 68 14.08 4.71 3.89
CA GLY A 68 14.45 5.32 5.15
C GLY A 68 15.20 6.61 4.91
N ALA A 69 15.86 7.12 5.96
CA ALA A 69 16.58 8.39 5.90
C ALA A 69 17.73 8.42 4.88
N SER A 70 18.30 7.25 4.54
CA SER A 70 19.47 7.15 3.66
C SER A 70 19.12 6.76 2.21
N GLY A 71 17.85 6.68 1.85
CA GLY A 71 17.40 6.30 0.51
C GLY A 71 16.51 5.08 0.51
N ALA A 72 16.44 4.38 -0.62
CA ALA A 72 15.56 3.25 -0.81
C ALA A 72 16.29 2.05 -1.40
N THR A 73 15.80 0.86 -1.11
CA THR A 73 16.38 -0.41 -1.57
C THR A 73 15.28 -1.33 -2.09
N LEU A 74 15.52 -1.92 -3.26
CA LEU A 74 14.66 -2.96 -3.84
C LEU A 74 15.40 -4.29 -3.76
N THR A 75 14.76 -5.27 -3.17
CA THR A 75 15.24 -6.66 -3.13
C THR A 75 14.25 -7.53 -3.87
N ARG A 76 14.72 -8.29 -4.86
CA ARG A 76 13.91 -9.26 -5.60
C ARG A 76 14.38 -10.67 -5.29
N ALA A 77 13.46 -11.62 -5.32
CA ALA A 77 13.80 -13.02 -5.13
C ALA A 77 14.80 -13.46 -6.22
N GLY A 78 15.94 -14.02 -5.79
CA GLY A 78 16.96 -14.53 -6.70
C GLY A 78 17.85 -13.47 -7.37
N ALA A 79 17.76 -12.22 -6.95
CA ALA A 79 18.56 -11.12 -7.53
C ALA A 79 19.30 -10.32 -6.46
N ALA A 80 20.33 -9.59 -6.87
CA ALA A 80 21.04 -8.67 -5.99
C ALA A 80 20.16 -7.46 -5.67
N SER A 81 20.33 -6.90 -4.47
CA SER A 81 19.62 -5.69 -4.05
C SER A 81 20.02 -4.48 -4.90
N GLU A 82 19.06 -3.63 -5.19
CA GLU A 82 19.25 -2.39 -5.93
C GLU A 82 18.92 -1.21 -5.02
N SER A 83 19.72 -0.17 -5.08
CA SER A 83 19.50 1.06 -4.30
C SER A 83 19.07 2.20 -5.22
N ALA A 84 18.27 3.11 -4.68
CA ALA A 84 17.83 4.30 -5.37
C ALA A 84 17.65 5.46 -4.39
N GLU A 85 17.51 6.67 -4.91
CA GLU A 85 17.30 7.86 -4.10
C GLU A 85 15.89 7.89 -3.47
N SER A 86 14.91 7.26 -4.12
CA SER A 86 13.53 7.33 -3.68
C SER A 86 12.78 6.00 -3.83
N PHE A 87 11.76 5.85 -3.02
CA PHE A 87 10.81 4.74 -3.10
C PHE A 87 10.09 4.73 -4.46
N GLN A 88 9.73 5.92 -4.97
CA GLN A 88 9.03 6.05 -6.25
C GLN A 88 9.85 5.51 -7.42
N SER A 89 11.16 5.73 -7.42
CA SER A 89 12.05 5.20 -8.47
C SER A 89 12.02 3.67 -8.48
N LEU A 90 11.96 3.05 -7.33
CA LEU A 90 11.93 1.60 -7.21
C LEU A 90 10.57 0.99 -7.59
N THR A 91 9.48 1.63 -7.23
CA THR A 91 8.15 1.18 -7.66
C THR A 91 7.96 1.35 -9.15
N GLU A 92 8.51 2.41 -9.73
CA GLU A 92 8.51 2.59 -11.19
C GLU A 92 9.25 1.44 -11.89
N LYS A 93 10.39 1.03 -11.36
CA LYS A 93 11.16 -0.10 -11.86
C LYS A 93 10.40 -1.42 -11.76
N LEU A 94 9.74 -1.63 -10.63
CA LEU A 94 9.07 -2.89 -10.30
C LEU A 94 7.69 -3.01 -10.95
N LEU A 95 6.90 -1.94 -10.92
CA LEU A 95 5.50 -1.92 -11.31
C LEU A 95 5.23 -1.07 -12.56
N GLY A 96 6.22 -0.33 -13.04
CA GLY A 96 6.08 0.57 -14.16
C GLY A 96 5.49 1.93 -13.81
N VAL A 97 5.22 2.19 -12.54
CA VAL A 97 4.57 3.41 -12.07
C VAL A 97 5.24 3.88 -10.78
N PRO A 98 5.64 5.17 -10.69
CA PRO A 98 6.15 5.70 -9.44
C PRO A 98 5.00 5.89 -8.44
N LEU A 99 5.14 5.29 -7.26
CA LEU A 99 4.16 5.39 -6.18
C LEU A 99 4.82 5.99 -4.95
N ASP A 100 4.18 7.02 -4.39
CA ASP A 100 4.66 7.69 -3.19
C ASP A 100 3.93 7.14 -1.97
N PRO A 101 4.64 6.49 -1.03
CA PRO A 101 3.99 5.95 0.15
C PRO A 101 3.37 7.03 1.04
N ASN A 102 3.87 8.26 1.02
CA ASN A 102 3.27 9.36 1.78
C ASN A 102 1.89 9.73 1.24
N GLU A 103 1.75 9.81 -0.08
CA GLU A 103 0.45 10.07 -0.71
C GLU A 103 -0.53 8.94 -0.41
N ILE A 104 -0.10 7.69 -0.58
CA ILE A 104 -0.97 6.53 -0.34
C ILE A 104 -1.36 6.44 1.14
N ALA A 105 -0.48 6.78 2.06
CA ALA A 105 -0.81 6.85 3.47
C ALA A 105 -1.89 7.89 3.76
N SER A 106 -1.84 9.03 3.07
CA SER A 106 -2.89 10.04 3.15
C SER A 106 -4.23 9.50 2.65
N TRP A 107 -4.24 8.83 1.50
CA TRP A 107 -5.47 8.21 0.95
C TRP A 107 -6.03 7.16 1.89
N LEU A 108 -5.17 6.34 2.48
CA LEU A 108 -5.56 5.28 3.41
C LEU A 108 -6.29 5.83 4.64
N HIS A 109 -5.93 7.02 5.09
CA HIS A 109 -6.50 7.66 6.28
C HIS A 109 -7.53 8.75 5.95
N GLY A 110 -8.20 8.62 4.81
CA GLY A 110 -9.33 9.47 4.44
C GLY A 110 -8.97 10.76 3.73
N GLY A 111 -7.69 11.03 3.50
CA GLY A 111 -7.26 12.18 2.73
C GLY A 111 -7.35 11.89 1.24
N ALA A 112 -8.36 12.44 0.57
CA ALA A 112 -8.44 12.36 -0.89
C ALA A 112 -8.25 13.78 -1.43
N PRO A 113 -7.04 14.16 -1.86
CA PRO A 113 -6.82 15.48 -2.41
C PRO A 113 -7.57 15.62 -3.74
N GLY A 114 -8.06 16.83 -4.01
CA GLY A 114 -8.63 17.15 -5.31
C GLY A 114 -7.58 16.94 -6.41
N ALA A 115 -8.04 16.54 -7.58
CA ALA A 115 -7.15 16.31 -8.71
C ALA A 115 -6.60 17.63 -9.25
N ALA A 116 -5.29 17.87 -9.08
CA ALA A 116 -4.55 18.89 -9.80
C ALA A 116 -4.03 18.28 -11.11
N PRO A 117 -3.77 19.09 -12.16
CA PRO A 117 -3.20 18.57 -13.40
C PRO A 117 -1.89 17.80 -13.14
N GLY A 118 -1.80 16.58 -13.66
CA GLY A 118 -0.65 15.70 -13.47
C GLY A 118 -0.61 14.94 -12.16
N GLU A 119 -1.59 15.15 -11.28
CA GLU A 119 -1.71 14.42 -10.01
C GLU A 119 -2.71 13.29 -10.09
N TRP A 120 -2.71 12.45 -9.07
CA TRP A 120 -3.65 11.34 -8.98
C TRP A 120 -5.06 11.83 -8.69
N LYS A 121 -6.01 11.35 -9.48
CA LYS A 121 -7.43 11.48 -9.15
C LYS A 121 -7.80 10.28 -8.29
N VAL A 122 -8.08 10.52 -7.02
CA VAL A 122 -8.31 9.48 -6.02
C VAL A 122 -9.78 9.39 -5.65
N THR A 123 -10.30 8.17 -5.65
CA THR A 123 -11.64 7.85 -5.16
C THR A 123 -11.52 6.84 -4.05
N ILE A 124 -12.12 7.13 -2.90
CA ILE A 124 -12.25 6.17 -1.82
C ILE A 124 -13.58 5.44 -2.05
N ASP A 125 -13.50 4.23 -2.61
CA ASP A 125 -14.69 3.48 -3.00
C ASP A 125 -15.42 2.88 -1.80
N GLU A 126 -14.67 2.55 -0.76
CA GLU A 126 -15.22 1.99 0.47
C GLU A 126 -14.33 2.40 1.63
N SER A 127 -14.93 2.83 2.74
CA SER A 127 -14.20 3.20 3.96
C SER A 127 -14.86 2.60 5.19
N GLN A 128 -14.08 2.53 6.26
CA GLN A 128 -14.53 2.05 7.57
C GLN A 128 -14.12 3.05 8.63
N ARG A 129 -14.95 3.16 9.66
CA ARG A 129 -14.64 4.03 10.79
C ARG A 129 -13.83 3.25 11.84
N ALA A 130 -12.62 3.74 12.12
CA ALA A 130 -11.75 3.18 13.15
C ALA A 130 -11.57 4.22 14.25
N GLY A 131 -12.45 4.21 15.25
CA GLY A 131 -12.47 5.26 16.26
C GLY A 131 -12.83 6.62 15.66
N ARG A 132 -11.89 7.56 15.68
CA ARG A 132 -12.04 8.91 15.11
C ARG A 132 -11.45 9.07 13.71
N VAL A 133 -10.89 8.01 13.17
CA VAL A 133 -10.21 8.03 11.88
C VAL A 133 -10.99 7.20 10.87
N ASP A 134 -11.16 7.73 9.66
CA ASP A 134 -11.70 6.97 8.55
C ASP A 134 -10.56 6.19 7.89
N LEU A 135 -10.73 4.89 7.78
CA LEU A 135 -9.79 4.03 7.06
C LEU A 135 -10.39 3.62 5.73
N ALA A 136 -9.66 3.89 4.65
CA ALA A 136 -10.07 3.42 3.34
C ALA A 136 -9.92 1.91 3.27
N LYS A 137 -10.94 1.23 2.77
CA LYS A 137 -10.91 -0.20 2.50
C LYS A 137 -10.67 -0.49 1.03
N ARG A 138 -11.17 0.36 0.15
CA ARG A 138 -10.95 0.29 -1.29
C ARG A 138 -10.64 1.67 -1.82
N ILE A 139 -9.55 1.77 -2.57
CA ILE A 139 -9.08 3.02 -3.17
C ILE A 139 -8.87 2.79 -4.66
N THR A 140 -9.31 3.73 -5.48
CA THR A 140 -8.97 3.79 -6.90
C THR A 140 -8.27 5.10 -7.18
N ALA A 141 -7.09 5.05 -7.76
CA ALA A 141 -6.33 6.24 -8.15
C ALA A 141 -6.03 6.18 -9.64
N ILE A 142 -6.28 7.27 -10.34
CA ILE A 142 -6.11 7.36 -11.79
C ILE A 142 -5.21 8.53 -12.12
N ARG A 143 -4.23 8.28 -13.00
CA ARG A 143 -3.38 9.32 -13.57
C ARG A 143 -3.08 8.96 -15.02
N GLY A 144 -3.66 9.71 -15.97
CA GLY A 144 -3.57 9.38 -17.38
C GLY A 144 -4.17 7.99 -17.68
N ASP A 145 -3.38 7.13 -18.28
CA ASP A 145 -3.77 5.74 -18.59
C ASP A 145 -3.45 4.74 -17.48
N VAL A 146 -2.96 5.24 -16.33
CA VAL A 146 -2.60 4.40 -15.18
C VAL A 146 -3.75 4.34 -14.20
N VAL A 147 -4.13 3.13 -13.81
CA VAL A 147 -5.13 2.89 -12.75
C VAL A 147 -4.48 2.06 -11.66
N VAL A 148 -4.51 2.56 -10.44
CA VAL A 148 -4.03 1.85 -9.25
C VAL A 148 -5.23 1.57 -8.35
N LYS A 149 -5.39 0.32 -7.97
CA LYS A 149 -6.41 -0.10 -7.02
C LYS A 149 -5.76 -0.74 -5.81
N LEU A 150 -6.14 -0.28 -4.63
CA LEU A 150 -5.67 -0.84 -3.37
C LEU A 150 -6.88 -1.31 -2.58
N VAL A 151 -6.84 -2.58 -2.17
CA VAL A 151 -7.83 -3.15 -1.24
C VAL A 151 -7.10 -3.46 0.05
N VAL A 152 -7.58 -2.92 1.16
CA VAL A 152 -6.99 -3.14 2.48
C VAL A 152 -7.83 -4.19 3.20
N ASP A 153 -7.24 -5.35 3.44
CA ASP A 153 -7.90 -6.46 4.12
C ASP A 153 -7.68 -6.40 5.63
N GLU A 154 -6.49 -5.96 6.07
CA GLU A 154 -6.14 -5.86 7.49
C GLU A 154 -5.38 -4.57 7.76
N TYR A 155 -5.61 -4.00 8.93
CA TYR A 155 -4.94 -2.79 9.39
C TYR A 155 -4.64 -2.89 10.88
N ARG A 156 -3.45 -2.49 11.26
CA ARG A 156 -3.03 -2.49 12.66
C ARG A 156 -2.16 -1.25 12.93
N ALA A 157 -2.50 -0.51 13.99
CA ALA A 157 -1.63 0.56 14.46
C ALA A 157 -0.45 -0.06 15.21
N LEU A 158 0.73 0.50 15.02
CA LEU A 158 1.95 0.07 15.69
C LEU A 158 2.39 1.11 16.70
N GLU A 159 3.09 0.67 17.72
CA GLU A 159 3.78 1.58 18.62
C GLU A 159 5.05 2.08 17.95
N ASP A 160 5.34 3.38 18.13
CA ASP A 160 6.48 4.06 17.52
C ASP A 160 7.67 4.09 18.49
#